data_47433992a0e5d01644011009388e31e4
#
_entry.id   47433992a0e5d01644011009388e31e4
#
_cell.length_a   1.000
_cell.length_b   1.000
_cell.length_c   1.000
_cell.angle_alpha   90.00
_cell.angle_beta   90.00
_cell.angle_gamma   90.00
#
_symmetry.space_group_name_H-M   'P 1'
#
loop_
_entity.id
_entity.type
_entity.pdbx_description
1 polymer ?
#
loop_
_entity_poly.entity_id
_entity_poly.type
_entity_poly.pdbx_seq_one_letter_code
_entity_poly.pdbx_strand_id
1 'polypeptide(L)'
;MSTKKNILAIEGLSYKYQNGGEARKVLDDINAEFESGKMYAIVGESGSGKTTLLSLLSALDKMQDGDILYNGKSLKEITGQEFRLKYVNIVFQSYNLIKYMTAAENVEVASDFDNRKVDPNKYLEKVGITAEEGKRLVGKLSGGQQQRVAIARALASNSPIVVADEPTGNLDEDTEDKIIDIFRELAHKDNKIVIIVTHSRQVAKKADKILTLRRGKLS
;
A
#
# COMPACT_ATOMS: atom_id res chain seq x y z
N MET A 1 -3.11 12.65 -26.28
CA MET A 1 -3.61 13.42 -25.13
C MET A 1 -2.69 13.15 -23.96
N SER A 2 -2.02 14.18 -23.40
CA SER A 2 -1.20 14.00 -22.20
C SER A 2 -2.10 13.65 -21.02
N THR A 3 -2.05 12.43 -20.53
CA THR A 3 -2.76 12.03 -19.31
C THR A 3 -2.21 12.86 -18.17
N LYS A 4 -3.07 13.67 -17.55
CA LYS A 4 -2.69 14.47 -16.37
C LYS A 4 -2.19 13.49 -15.30
N LYS A 5 -0.93 13.62 -14.91
CA LYS A 5 -0.34 12.77 -13.86
C LYS A 5 -0.95 13.13 -12.51
N ASN A 6 -1.40 12.14 -11.76
CA ASN A 6 -1.70 12.33 -10.35
C ASN A 6 -0.38 12.36 -9.56
N ILE A 7 -0.31 13.22 -8.56
CA ILE A 7 0.89 13.43 -7.74
C ILE A 7 0.49 13.33 -6.27
N LEU A 8 1.25 12.51 -5.52
CA LEU A 8 1.24 12.51 -4.06
C LEU A 8 2.57 13.10 -3.60
N ALA A 9 2.52 14.24 -2.94
CA ALA A 9 3.71 14.95 -2.46
C ALA A 9 3.79 14.94 -0.92
N ILE A 10 5.00 14.90 -0.40
CA ILE A 10 5.32 15.07 1.03
C ILE A 10 6.16 16.32 1.15
N GLU A 11 5.78 17.24 2.05
CA GLU A 11 6.47 18.49 2.28
C GLU A 11 6.81 18.65 3.76
N GLY A 12 8.11 18.60 4.10
CA GLY A 12 8.63 18.85 5.45
C GLY A 12 8.10 17.94 6.54
N LEU A 13 7.68 16.69 6.19
CA LEU A 13 7.00 15.79 7.12
C LEU A 13 7.93 15.32 8.22
N SER A 14 7.57 15.63 9.49
CA SER A 14 8.27 15.15 10.68
C SER A 14 7.30 14.47 11.64
N TYR A 15 7.79 13.43 12.35
CA TYR A 15 6.97 12.67 13.28
C TYR A 15 7.77 12.16 14.48
N LYS A 16 7.17 12.25 15.67
CA LYS A 16 7.75 11.82 16.94
C LYS A 16 6.77 10.94 17.71
N TYR A 17 7.26 9.85 18.28
CA TYR A 17 6.53 9.10 19.30
C TYR A 17 6.85 9.67 20.68
N GLN A 18 5.85 9.80 21.54
CA GLN A 18 6.03 10.11 22.95
C GLN A 18 5.92 8.83 23.78
N ASN A 19 7.03 8.39 24.37
CA ASN A 19 7.06 7.25 25.29
C ASN A 19 7.61 7.72 26.65
N GLY A 20 6.77 7.72 27.67
CA GLY A 20 7.22 7.89 29.08
C GLY A 20 8.02 9.17 29.37
N GLY A 21 7.78 10.27 28.64
CA GLY A 21 8.46 11.56 28.84
C GLY A 21 9.60 11.85 27.87
N GLU A 22 10.09 10.86 27.10
CA GLU A 22 11.07 11.07 26.04
C GLU A 22 10.41 11.08 24.66
N ALA A 23 10.67 12.13 23.86
CA ALA A 23 10.22 12.24 22.48
C ALA A 23 11.26 11.61 21.54
N ARG A 24 10.91 10.49 20.89
CA ARG A 24 11.76 9.87 19.86
C ARG A 24 11.32 10.33 18.48
N LYS A 25 12.13 11.14 17.81
CA LYS A 25 11.91 11.55 16.42
C LYS A 25 12.16 10.34 15.50
N VAL A 26 11.16 9.99 14.66
CA VAL A 26 11.20 8.85 13.77
C VAL A 26 11.26 9.27 12.31
N LEU A 27 10.61 10.39 11.96
CA LEU A 27 10.74 11.04 10.66
C LEU A 27 11.23 12.48 10.87
N ASP A 28 12.12 12.94 10.00
CA ASP A 28 12.81 14.22 10.12
C ASP A 28 12.90 14.93 8.78
N ASP A 29 11.99 15.88 8.55
CA ASP A 29 11.95 16.74 7.37
C ASP A 29 11.94 15.93 6.05
N ILE A 30 10.99 14.99 5.96
CA ILE A 30 10.80 14.18 4.75
C ILE A 30 10.18 15.03 3.65
N ASN A 31 10.82 15.01 2.49
CA ASN A 31 10.34 15.62 1.26
C ASN A 31 10.40 14.57 0.14
N ALA A 32 9.28 14.33 -0.55
CA ALA A 32 9.22 13.37 -1.66
C ALA A 32 8.02 13.65 -2.58
N GLU A 33 8.12 13.15 -3.82
CA GLU A 33 7.05 13.21 -4.80
C GLU A 33 6.88 11.85 -5.47
N PHE A 34 5.62 11.39 -5.55
CA PHE A 34 5.21 10.14 -6.17
C PHE A 34 4.22 10.43 -7.29
N GLU A 35 4.58 10.08 -8.51
CA GLU A 35 3.77 10.28 -9.71
C GLU A 35 2.99 9.01 -10.07
N SER A 36 1.78 9.15 -10.60
CA SER A 36 1.05 8.02 -11.20
C SER A 36 1.83 7.43 -12.39
N GLY A 37 1.59 6.15 -12.63
CA GLY A 37 2.31 5.39 -13.66
C GLY A 37 3.69 4.89 -13.19
N LYS A 38 4.01 4.99 -11.90
CA LYS A 38 5.30 4.55 -11.35
C LYS A 38 5.12 3.68 -10.10
N MET A 39 5.98 2.67 -9.97
CA MET A 39 6.16 1.86 -8.78
C MET A 39 7.41 2.31 -8.02
N TYR A 40 7.23 2.67 -6.76
CA TYR A 40 8.28 3.12 -5.86
C TYR A 40 8.56 2.04 -4.81
N ALA A 41 9.84 1.78 -4.53
CA ALA A 41 10.26 0.99 -3.40
C ALA A 41 10.88 1.89 -2.34
N ILE A 42 10.37 1.83 -1.10
CA ILE A 42 10.97 2.49 0.07
C ILE A 42 11.70 1.42 0.85
N VAL A 43 13.03 1.48 0.85
CA VAL A 43 13.89 0.54 1.55
C VAL A 43 14.52 1.17 2.79
N GLY A 44 14.92 0.35 3.75
CA GLY A 44 15.61 0.82 4.97
C GLY A 44 15.68 -0.27 6.02
N GLU A 45 16.53 -0.07 7.02
CA GLU A 45 16.71 -0.99 8.14
C GLU A 45 15.43 -1.11 8.99
N SER A 46 15.32 -2.20 9.78
CA SER A 46 14.23 -2.33 10.76
C SER A 46 14.27 -1.14 11.73
N GLY A 47 13.10 -0.57 12.04
CA GLY A 47 13.01 0.61 12.92
C GLY A 47 13.42 1.94 12.30
N SER A 48 13.69 2.03 10.98
CA SER A 48 14.03 3.29 10.30
C SER A 48 12.85 4.25 10.15
N GLY A 49 11.60 3.82 10.43
CA GLY A 49 10.39 4.65 10.30
C GLY A 49 9.51 4.32 9.10
N LYS A 50 9.78 3.23 8.35
CA LYS A 50 9.02 2.86 7.15
C LYS A 50 7.52 2.69 7.40
N THR A 51 7.16 1.90 8.41
CA THR A 51 5.75 1.68 8.79
C THR A 51 5.08 2.97 9.25
N THR A 52 5.81 3.85 9.95
CA THR A 52 5.31 5.18 10.35
C THR A 52 5.06 6.06 9.12
N LEU A 53 5.98 6.09 8.17
CA LEU A 53 5.79 6.83 6.91
C LEU A 53 4.59 6.29 6.13
N LEU A 54 4.45 4.96 6.04
CA LEU A 54 3.30 4.31 5.40
C LEU A 54 1.98 4.68 6.09
N SER A 55 1.93 4.66 7.43
CA SER A 55 0.74 5.04 8.20
C SER A 55 0.31 6.48 7.93
N LEU A 56 1.27 7.40 7.79
CA LEU A 56 0.98 8.80 7.46
C LEU A 56 0.53 8.97 6.00
N LEU A 57 1.20 8.31 5.04
CA LEU A 57 0.82 8.30 3.62
C LEU A 57 -0.59 7.72 3.38
N SER A 58 -1.03 6.86 4.29
CA SER A 58 -2.35 6.21 4.23
C SER A 58 -3.40 6.90 5.10
N ALA A 59 -3.05 8.01 5.76
CA ALA A 59 -3.89 8.72 6.74
C ALA A 59 -4.45 7.79 7.84
N LEU A 60 -3.69 6.76 8.23
CA LEU A 60 -3.98 5.92 9.40
C LEU A 60 -3.58 6.65 10.69
N ASP A 61 -2.47 7.38 10.64
CA ASP A 61 -2.02 8.26 11.71
C ASP A 61 -2.17 9.73 11.30
N LYS A 62 -2.28 10.62 12.30
CA LYS A 62 -2.35 12.06 12.07
C LYS A 62 -0.95 12.64 11.93
N MET A 63 -0.77 13.49 10.92
CA MET A 63 0.45 14.28 10.75
C MET A 63 0.66 15.21 11.95
N GLN A 64 1.90 15.35 12.38
CA GLN A 64 2.30 16.30 13.43
C GLN A 64 2.84 17.59 12.82
N ASP A 65 3.92 17.47 12.02
CA ASP A 65 4.55 18.58 11.32
C ASP A 65 4.66 18.25 9.81
N GLY A 66 4.68 19.28 8.97
CA GLY A 66 4.71 19.15 7.51
C GLY A 66 3.35 18.85 6.91
N ASP A 67 3.31 18.42 5.66
CA ASP A 67 2.07 18.13 4.95
C ASP A 67 2.23 16.97 3.96
N ILE A 68 1.11 16.34 3.61
CA ILE A 68 0.97 15.40 2.49
C ILE A 68 -0.13 15.95 1.59
N LEU A 69 0.21 16.11 0.30
CA LEU A 69 -0.69 16.68 -0.68
C LEU A 69 -1.01 15.64 -1.76
N TYR A 70 -2.29 15.51 -2.12
CA TYR A 70 -2.71 14.75 -3.28
C TYR A 70 -3.27 15.70 -4.34
N ASN A 71 -2.61 15.78 -5.49
CA ASN A 71 -2.92 16.73 -6.57
C ASN A 71 -2.98 18.19 -6.09
N GLY A 72 -2.08 18.58 -5.19
CA GLY A 72 -1.98 19.91 -4.59
C GLY A 72 -2.99 20.20 -3.49
N LYS A 73 -3.85 19.24 -3.12
CA LYS A 73 -4.79 19.37 -2.00
C LYS A 73 -4.22 18.70 -0.76
N SER A 74 -4.13 19.44 0.34
CA SER A 74 -3.62 18.94 1.62
C SER A 74 -4.52 17.85 2.21
N LEU A 75 -3.92 16.81 2.77
CA LEU A 75 -4.63 15.78 3.51
C LEU A 75 -5.22 16.31 4.84
N LYS A 76 -4.78 17.46 5.31
CA LYS A 76 -5.38 18.15 6.46
C LYS A 76 -6.79 18.68 6.17
N GLU A 77 -7.10 18.92 4.88
CA GLU A 77 -8.41 19.38 4.40
C GLU A 77 -9.38 18.22 4.09
N ILE A 78 -8.88 16.99 4.09
CA ILE A 78 -9.64 15.77 3.80
C ILE A 78 -9.68 14.93 5.08
N THR A 79 -10.83 14.37 5.44
CA THR A 79 -10.84 13.43 6.57
C THR A 79 -10.05 12.18 6.22
N GLY A 80 -9.29 11.62 7.19
CA GLY A 80 -8.54 10.39 6.95
C GLY A 80 -9.42 9.23 6.48
N GLN A 81 -10.68 9.18 6.94
CA GLN A 81 -11.65 8.21 6.45
C GLN A 81 -11.97 8.41 4.97
N GLU A 82 -12.27 9.63 4.56
CA GLU A 82 -12.55 9.94 3.14
C GLU A 82 -11.35 9.63 2.25
N PHE A 83 -10.14 9.97 2.70
CA PHE A 83 -8.91 9.68 1.97
C PHE A 83 -8.73 8.17 1.75
N ARG A 84 -8.92 7.36 2.80
CA ARG A 84 -8.82 5.89 2.70
C ARG A 84 -9.91 5.26 1.85
N LEU A 85 -11.10 5.81 1.86
CA LEU A 85 -12.21 5.27 1.05
C LEU A 85 -12.04 5.58 -0.45
N LYS A 86 -11.53 6.77 -0.80
CA LYS A 86 -11.54 7.25 -2.18
C LYS A 86 -10.19 7.19 -2.88
N TYR A 87 -9.08 7.38 -2.14
CA TYR A 87 -7.80 7.70 -2.76
C TYR A 87 -6.69 6.69 -2.49
N VAL A 88 -6.70 5.98 -1.37
CA VAL A 88 -5.62 5.06 -1.02
C VAL A 88 -6.13 3.68 -0.66
N ASN A 89 -5.50 2.64 -1.19
CA ASN A 89 -5.67 1.27 -0.74
C ASN A 89 -4.39 0.78 -0.09
N ILE A 90 -4.52 -0.03 0.96
CA ILE A 90 -3.41 -0.47 1.79
C ILE A 90 -3.34 -1.99 1.79
N VAL A 91 -2.17 -2.52 1.47
CA VAL A 91 -1.80 -3.93 1.66
C VAL A 91 -0.91 -4.01 2.90
N PHE A 92 -1.43 -4.59 3.97
CA PHE A 92 -0.71 -4.73 5.24
C PHE A 92 0.10 -6.01 5.30
N GLN A 93 1.21 -6.00 6.01
CA GLN A 93 2.00 -7.18 6.33
C GLN A 93 1.18 -8.24 7.10
N SER A 94 0.27 -7.82 7.96
CA SER A 94 -0.65 -8.68 8.75
C SER A 94 -1.94 -9.04 8.02
N TYR A 95 -2.01 -8.80 6.70
CA TYR A 95 -3.13 -9.06 5.78
C TYR A 95 -4.40 -8.25 6.06
N ASN A 96 -4.78 -8.02 7.30
CA ASN A 96 -6.01 -7.33 7.74
C ASN A 96 -7.27 -7.81 7.00
N LEU A 97 -7.40 -9.15 6.88
CA LEU A 97 -8.58 -9.79 6.31
C LEU A 97 -9.68 -9.93 7.35
N ILE A 98 -10.93 -9.88 6.90
CA ILE A 98 -12.12 -10.07 7.73
C ILE A 98 -12.28 -11.57 7.96
N LYS A 99 -11.97 -12.04 9.17
CA LYS A 99 -11.76 -13.45 9.49
C LYS A 99 -12.99 -14.36 9.32
N TYR A 100 -14.18 -13.80 9.45
CA TYR A 100 -15.46 -14.52 9.29
C TYR A 100 -15.99 -14.50 7.85
N MET A 101 -15.26 -13.89 6.92
CA MET A 101 -15.56 -13.87 5.50
C MET A 101 -14.69 -14.86 4.73
N THR A 102 -15.20 -15.32 3.60
CA THR A 102 -14.44 -16.07 2.60
C THR A 102 -13.42 -15.19 1.90
N ALA A 103 -12.52 -15.79 1.12
CA ALA A 103 -11.57 -15.03 0.32
C ALA A 103 -12.29 -14.14 -0.73
N ALA A 104 -13.35 -14.66 -1.37
CA ALA A 104 -14.13 -13.91 -2.35
C ALA A 104 -14.84 -12.71 -1.71
N GLU A 105 -15.53 -12.89 -0.57
CA GLU A 105 -16.20 -11.80 0.15
C GLU A 105 -15.21 -10.74 0.62
N ASN A 106 -13.98 -11.11 1.05
CA ASN A 106 -12.94 -10.14 1.39
C ASN A 106 -12.53 -9.26 0.20
N VAL A 107 -12.57 -9.80 -1.02
CA VAL A 107 -12.28 -9.03 -2.24
C VAL A 107 -13.46 -8.13 -2.61
N GLU A 108 -14.69 -8.60 -2.46
CA GLU A 108 -15.90 -7.83 -2.75
C GLU A 108 -16.01 -6.56 -1.91
N VAL A 109 -15.63 -6.61 -0.62
CA VAL A 109 -15.64 -5.43 0.29
C VAL A 109 -14.91 -4.22 -0.32
N ALA A 110 -13.88 -4.42 -1.16
CA ALA A 110 -13.15 -3.31 -1.78
C ALA A 110 -13.99 -2.51 -2.79
N SER A 111 -15.08 -3.05 -3.27
CA SER A 111 -15.97 -2.41 -4.26
C SER A 111 -17.28 -1.89 -3.67
N ASP A 112 -17.63 -2.27 -2.43
CA ASP A 112 -18.88 -1.87 -1.80
C ASP A 112 -18.94 -0.35 -1.56
N PHE A 113 -17.80 0.28 -1.33
CA PHE A 113 -17.70 1.71 -1.03
C PHE A 113 -17.97 2.62 -2.23
N ASP A 114 -17.84 2.12 -3.47
CA ASP A 114 -18.11 2.89 -4.68
C ASP A 114 -19.28 2.33 -5.52
N ASN A 115 -20.09 1.46 -4.90
CA ASN A 115 -21.27 0.81 -5.50
C ASN A 115 -20.97 0.04 -6.80
N ARG A 116 -19.72 -0.43 -6.99
CA ARG A 116 -19.35 -1.28 -8.12
C ARG A 116 -19.62 -2.74 -7.79
N LYS A 117 -20.12 -3.48 -8.78
CA LYS A 117 -20.12 -4.93 -8.72
C LYS A 117 -18.83 -5.44 -9.36
N VAL A 118 -18.00 -6.10 -8.57
CA VAL A 118 -16.79 -6.78 -9.07
C VAL A 118 -16.99 -8.28 -9.05
N ASP A 119 -16.38 -8.98 -10.00
CA ASP A 119 -16.23 -10.43 -9.92
C ASP A 119 -14.95 -10.73 -9.09
N PRO A 120 -15.07 -11.20 -7.84
CA PRO A 120 -13.93 -11.44 -6.98
C PRO A 120 -13.01 -12.54 -7.54
N ASN A 121 -13.55 -13.51 -8.27
CA ASN A 121 -12.78 -14.63 -8.83
C ASN A 121 -11.74 -14.11 -9.83
N LYS A 122 -12.07 -13.09 -10.62
CA LYS A 122 -11.13 -12.47 -11.56
C LYS A 122 -9.88 -11.93 -10.88
N TYR A 123 -10.01 -11.36 -9.69
CA TYR A 123 -8.87 -10.80 -8.93
C TYR A 123 -8.13 -11.88 -8.14
N LEU A 124 -8.85 -12.88 -7.63
CA LEU A 124 -8.26 -14.03 -6.95
C LEU A 124 -7.43 -14.88 -7.90
N GLU A 125 -7.91 -15.13 -9.11
CA GLU A 125 -7.18 -15.86 -10.14
C GLU A 125 -5.88 -15.15 -10.52
N LYS A 126 -5.88 -13.83 -10.66
CA LYS A 126 -4.67 -13.04 -10.95
C LYS A 126 -3.55 -13.26 -9.93
N VAL A 127 -3.89 -13.51 -8.67
CA VAL A 127 -2.93 -13.76 -7.59
C VAL A 127 -2.74 -15.27 -7.32
N GLY A 128 -3.25 -16.15 -8.18
CA GLY A 128 -3.09 -17.60 -8.06
C GLY A 128 -3.90 -18.22 -6.92
N ILE A 129 -5.08 -17.70 -6.63
CA ILE A 129 -6.09 -18.29 -5.73
C ILE A 129 -7.19 -18.89 -6.60
N THR A 130 -7.44 -20.17 -6.45
CA THR A 130 -8.47 -20.90 -7.22
C THR A 130 -9.88 -20.50 -6.76
N ALA A 131 -10.89 -20.76 -7.62
CA ALA A 131 -12.29 -20.53 -7.28
C ALA A 131 -12.76 -21.33 -6.06
N GLU A 132 -12.20 -22.53 -5.83
CA GLU A 132 -12.49 -23.31 -4.63
C GLU A 132 -11.88 -22.71 -3.37
N GLU A 133 -10.65 -22.23 -3.43
CA GLU A 133 -10.00 -21.50 -2.33
C GLU A 133 -10.74 -20.19 -2.06
N GLY A 134 -11.24 -19.53 -3.10
CA GLY A 134 -12.07 -18.32 -3.00
C GLY A 134 -13.30 -18.47 -2.12
N LYS A 135 -13.89 -19.68 -2.07
CA LYS A 135 -15.06 -20.00 -1.23
C LYS A 135 -14.71 -20.34 0.23
N ARG A 136 -13.41 -20.49 0.55
CA ARG A 136 -13.00 -20.83 1.94
C ARG A 136 -12.93 -19.57 2.79
N LEU A 137 -13.25 -19.74 4.07
CA LEU A 137 -12.97 -18.71 5.08
C LEU A 137 -11.47 -18.43 5.09
N VAL A 138 -11.06 -17.16 5.15
CA VAL A 138 -9.64 -16.78 5.08
C VAL A 138 -8.79 -17.41 6.17
N GLY A 139 -9.36 -17.70 7.36
CA GLY A 139 -8.66 -18.40 8.42
C GLY A 139 -8.32 -19.87 8.12
N LYS A 140 -8.84 -20.45 7.01
CA LYS A 140 -8.52 -21.80 6.52
C LYS A 140 -7.47 -21.80 5.41
N LEU A 141 -6.99 -20.65 5.02
CA LEU A 141 -5.95 -20.45 4.03
C LEU A 141 -4.57 -20.34 4.68
N SER A 142 -3.53 -20.75 3.97
CA SER A 142 -2.14 -20.53 4.41
C SER A 142 -1.80 -19.04 4.49
N GLY A 143 -0.72 -18.66 5.21
CA GLY A 143 -0.28 -17.27 5.30
C GLY A 143 -0.03 -16.64 3.93
N GLY A 144 0.66 -17.35 3.03
CA GLY A 144 0.89 -16.87 1.65
C GLY A 144 -0.39 -16.72 0.84
N GLN A 145 -1.39 -17.62 1.03
CA GLN A 145 -2.71 -17.48 0.41
C GLN A 145 -3.46 -16.26 0.96
N GLN A 146 -3.43 -16.04 2.27
CA GLN A 146 -4.04 -14.86 2.90
C GLN A 146 -3.42 -13.57 2.38
N GLN A 147 -2.08 -13.53 2.24
CA GLN A 147 -1.38 -12.38 1.65
C GLN A 147 -1.87 -12.11 0.21
N ARG A 148 -1.98 -13.15 -0.62
CA ARG A 148 -2.49 -13.03 -1.98
C ARG A 148 -3.95 -12.57 -2.02
N VAL A 149 -4.81 -12.99 -1.10
CA VAL A 149 -6.18 -12.48 -0.97
C VAL A 149 -6.19 -10.99 -0.61
N ALA A 150 -5.31 -10.53 0.31
CA ALA A 150 -5.19 -9.11 0.64
C ALA A 150 -4.75 -8.27 -0.57
N ILE A 151 -3.86 -8.81 -1.41
CA ILE A 151 -3.45 -8.18 -2.65
C ILE A 151 -4.60 -8.16 -3.66
N ALA A 152 -5.34 -9.27 -3.84
CA ALA A 152 -6.52 -9.33 -4.70
C ALA A 152 -7.58 -8.28 -4.30
N ARG A 153 -7.79 -8.08 -3.00
CA ARG A 153 -8.64 -7.01 -2.48
C ARG A 153 -8.15 -5.62 -2.90
N ALA A 154 -6.85 -5.38 -2.85
CA ALA A 154 -6.28 -4.11 -3.30
C ALA A 154 -6.41 -3.92 -4.82
N LEU A 155 -6.29 -4.99 -5.61
CA LEU A 155 -6.53 -4.97 -7.06
C LEU A 155 -7.97 -4.62 -7.42
N ALA A 156 -8.94 -5.09 -6.65
CA ALA A 156 -10.36 -4.82 -6.86
C ALA A 156 -10.76 -3.37 -6.56
N SER A 157 -9.94 -2.65 -5.78
CA SER A 157 -10.16 -1.25 -5.45
C SER A 157 -9.87 -0.32 -6.62
N ASN A 158 -10.69 0.73 -6.78
CA ASN A 158 -10.48 1.79 -7.78
C ASN A 158 -9.56 2.92 -7.29
N SER A 159 -9.04 2.84 -6.08
CA SER A 159 -8.17 3.88 -5.50
C SER A 159 -6.96 4.16 -6.38
N PRO A 160 -6.62 5.45 -6.62
CA PRO A 160 -5.48 5.83 -7.47
C PRO A 160 -4.11 5.59 -6.81
N ILE A 161 -4.08 5.37 -5.51
CA ILE A 161 -2.86 5.13 -4.73
C ILE A 161 -2.94 3.74 -4.10
N VAL A 162 -1.88 2.96 -4.24
CA VAL A 162 -1.69 1.68 -3.55
C VAL A 162 -0.42 1.77 -2.71
N VAL A 163 -0.56 1.54 -1.41
CA VAL A 163 0.56 1.50 -0.47
C VAL A 163 0.66 0.10 0.11
N ALA A 164 1.82 -0.52 0.11
CA ALA A 164 2.02 -1.88 0.58
C ALA A 164 3.17 -1.98 1.59
N ASP A 165 2.92 -2.62 2.73
CA ASP A 165 3.93 -2.92 3.75
C ASP A 165 4.34 -4.39 3.65
N GLU A 166 5.57 -4.65 3.21
CA GLU A 166 6.17 -5.98 3.04
C GLU A 166 5.22 -6.99 2.35
N PRO A 167 4.68 -6.67 1.15
CA PRO A 167 3.60 -7.47 0.55
C PRO A 167 4.05 -8.85 0.06
N THR A 168 5.36 -9.12 0.02
CA THR A 168 5.91 -10.38 -0.48
C THR A 168 6.65 -11.18 0.59
N GLY A 169 6.76 -10.68 1.83
CA GLY A 169 7.61 -11.26 2.87
C GLY A 169 7.25 -12.69 3.32
N ASN A 170 6.05 -13.19 2.99
CA ASN A 170 5.59 -14.55 3.32
C ASN A 170 5.37 -15.42 2.07
N LEU A 171 5.94 -15.04 0.93
CA LEU A 171 5.81 -15.75 -0.35
C LEU A 171 7.12 -16.44 -0.73
N ASP A 172 7.02 -17.54 -1.49
CA ASP A 172 8.15 -18.13 -2.18
C ASP A 172 8.61 -17.25 -3.35
N GLU A 173 9.84 -17.45 -3.82
CA GLU A 173 10.46 -16.61 -4.85
C GLU A 173 9.65 -16.53 -6.15
N ASP A 174 9.09 -17.66 -6.63
CA ASP A 174 8.31 -17.71 -7.88
C ASP A 174 6.99 -16.93 -7.73
N THR A 175 6.37 -17.01 -6.55
CA THR A 175 5.14 -16.27 -6.23
C THR A 175 5.46 -14.79 -6.01
N GLU A 176 6.56 -14.46 -5.33
CA GLU A 176 7.03 -13.09 -5.13
C GLU A 176 7.17 -12.36 -6.46
N ASP A 177 7.85 -12.97 -7.43
CA ASP A 177 8.07 -12.39 -8.76
C ASP A 177 6.77 -12.06 -9.48
N LYS A 178 5.79 -12.96 -9.45
CA LYS A 178 4.45 -12.75 -10.04
C LYS A 178 3.71 -11.59 -9.35
N ILE A 179 3.78 -11.53 -8.03
CA ILE A 179 3.14 -10.45 -7.25
C ILE A 179 3.78 -9.09 -7.54
N ILE A 180 5.10 -9.04 -7.66
CA ILE A 180 5.80 -7.79 -8.04
C ILE A 180 5.34 -7.31 -9.43
N ASP A 181 5.23 -8.24 -10.40
CA ASP A 181 4.76 -7.90 -11.74
C ASP A 181 3.31 -7.38 -11.73
N ILE A 182 2.45 -7.90 -10.86
CA ILE A 182 1.09 -7.38 -10.64
C ILE A 182 1.13 -5.94 -10.12
N PHE A 183 1.98 -5.61 -9.14
CA PHE A 183 2.15 -4.22 -8.67
C PHE A 183 2.67 -3.29 -9.77
N ARG A 184 3.57 -3.77 -10.62
CA ARG A 184 4.04 -3.02 -11.79
C ARG A 184 2.92 -2.78 -12.79
N GLU A 185 2.04 -3.77 -13.03
CA GLU A 185 0.86 -3.58 -13.88
C GLU A 185 -0.08 -2.52 -13.33
N LEU A 186 -0.36 -2.52 -12.03
CA LEU A 186 -1.15 -1.46 -11.38
C LEU A 186 -0.55 -0.07 -11.62
N ALA A 187 0.77 0.05 -11.54
CA ALA A 187 1.44 1.32 -11.81
C ALA A 187 1.34 1.68 -13.30
N HIS A 188 1.84 0.82 -14.18
CA HIS A 188 2.08 1.16 -15.57
C HIS A 188 0.84 1.09 -16.45
N LYS A 189 -0.03 0.07 -16.27
CA LYS A 189 -1.24 -0.13 -17.09
C LYS A 189 -2.45 0.63 -16.52
N ASP A 190 -2.63 0.57 -15.18
CA ASP A 190 -3.77 1.20 -14.52
C ASP A 190 -3.46 2.65 -14.08
N ASN A 191 -2.25 3.15 -14.39
CA ASN A 191 -1.78 4.51 -14.09
C ASN A 191 -1.92 4.91 -12.61
N LYS A 192 -1.72 3.97 -11.69
CA LYS A 192 -1.76 4.21 -10.25
C LYS A 192 -0.40 4.68 -9.72
N ILE A 193 -0.41 5.31 -8.55
CA ILE A 193 0.77 5.52 -7.72
C ILE A 193 0.93 4.26 -6.86
N VAL A 194 2.04 3.52 -7.02
CA VAL A 194 2.31 2.31 -6.22
C VAL A 194 3.54 2.55 -5.36
N ILE A 195 3.37 2.44 -4.04
CA ILE A 195 4.44 2.63 -3.06
C ILE A 195 4.58 1.36 -2.23
N ILE A 196 5.73 0.68 -2.32
CA ILE A 196 6.01 -0.55 -1.58
C ILE A 196 7.12 -0.27 -0.57
N VAL A 197 6.79 -0.46 0.70
CA VAL A 197 7.78 -0.49 1.79
C VAL A 197 8.30 -1.92 1.90
N THR A 198 9.61 -2.13 1.80
CA THR A 198 10.17 -3.47 1.80
C THR A 198 11.66 -3.52 2.13
N HIS A 199 12.11 -4.71 2.51
CA HIS A 199 13.53 -5.07 2.55
C HIS A 199 13.92 -6.04 1.41
N SER A 200 12.95 -6.48 0.58
CA SER A 200 13.20 -7.35 -0.56
C SER A 200 14.02 -6.64 -1.64
N ARG A 201 15.15 -7.26 -2.00
CA ARG A 201 15.99 -6.81 -3.12
C ARG A 201 15.30 -7.00 -4.47
N GLN A 202 14.41 -8.00 -4.59
CA GLN A 202 13.69 -8.27 -5.84
C GLN A 202 12.68 -7.16 -6.12
N VAL A 203 11.88 -6.77 -5.10
CA VAL A 203 10.97 -5.60 -5.20
C VAL A 203 11.74 -4.35 -5.60
N ALA A 204 12.86 -4.06 -4.90
CA ALA A 204 13.67 -2.88 -5.18
C ALA A 204 14.21 -2.86 -6.62
N LYS A 205 14.68 -4.00 -7.14
CA LYS A 205 15.21 -4.10 -8.52
C LYS A 205 14.14 -3.87 -9.60
N LYS A 206 12.89 -4.24 -9.34
CA LYS A 206 11.78 -4.10 -10.29
C LYS A 206 11.03 -2.77 -10.16
N ALA A 207 11.32 -1.96 -9.12
CA ALA A 207 10.75 -0.63 -8.93
C ALA A 207 11.31 0.39 -9.94
N ASP A 208 10.48 1.35 -10.35
CA ASP A 208 10.92 2.46 -11.23
C ASP A 208 11.80 3.45 -10.47
N LYS A 209 11.58 3.58 -9.15
CA LYS A 209 12.38 4.46 -8.28
C LYS A 209 12.55 3.82 -6.91
N ILE A 210 13.77 3.86 -6.41
CA ILE A 210 14.11 3.39 -5.05
C ILE A 210 14.38 4.61 -4.19
N LEU A 211 13.75 4.65 -3.02
CA LEU A 211 13.98 5.64 -1.97
C LEU A 211 14.50 4.93 -0.73
N THR A 212 15.51 5.50 -0.09
CA THR A 212 16.11 4.91 1.10
C THR A 212 15.72 5.71 2.34
N LEU A 213 15.03 5.08 3.30
CA LEU A 213 14.73 5.69 4.59
C LEU A 213 15.77 5.28 5.61
N ARG A 214 16.60 6.24 6.03
CA ARG A 214 17.67 6.00 7.00
C ARG A 214 17.68 7.10 8.05
N ARG A 215 17.62 6.70 9.34
CA ARG A 215 17.64 7.63 10.49
C ARG A 215 16.61 8.75 10.37
N GLY A 216 15.41 8.41 9.90
CA GLY A 216 14.31 9.35 9.75
C GLY A 216 14.37 10.25 8.53
N LYS A 217 15.36 10.11 7.64
CA LYS A 217 15.50 10.89 6.39
C LYS A 217 15.31 9.99 5.17
N LEU A 218 14.64 10.52 4.16
CA LEU A 218 14.38 9.86 2.89
C LEU A 218 15.30 10.46 1.81
N SER A 219 15.96 9.57 1.04
CA SER A 219 16.87 9.96 -0.05
C SER A 219 16.71 9.05 -1.27
#